data_6cc6ff9d5c5e0f670dda58b7df366687
#
_entry.id   6cc6ff9d5c5e0f670dda58b7df366687
#
_cell.length_a   1.000
_cell.length_b   1.000
_cell.length_c   1.000
_cell.angle_alpha   90.00
_cell.angle_beta   90.00
_cell.angle_gamma   90.00
#
_symmetry.space_group_name_H-M   'P 1'
#
loop_
_entity.id
_entity.type
_entity.pdbx_description
1 polymer ?
#
loop_
_entity_poly.entity_id
_entity_poly.type
_entity_poly.pdbx_seq_one_letter_code
_entity_poly.pdbx_strand_id
1 'polypeptide(L)'
;MKIHPVFIMTAPVVMLVASVQFAASDPPARPMDPPVPPSTNAPVAVSEDGRKLFLRNCAHCHGADAHGDDGPDLHDLGWTDDQIASRIRKGKAGQMTSFAGKLKPEEIQALVAYVQSLK
;
A
#
# COMPACT_ATOMS: atom_id res chain seq x y z
N MET A 1 61.31 -54.31 9.78
CA MET A 1 60.25 -53.36 10.24
C MET A 1 59.14 -53.41 9.22
N LYS A 2 58.03 -54.12 9.49
CA LYS A 2 56.92 -54.30 8.54
C LYS A 2 55.81 -53.34 8.96
N ILE A 3 55.53 -52.37 8.08
CA ILE A 3 54.46 -51.41 8.28
C ILE A 3 53.21 -51.96 7.59
N HIS A 4 52.17 -52.28 8.37
CA HIS A 4 50.87 -52.71 7.83
C HIS A 4 50.06 -51.49 7.47
N PRO A 5 49.47 -51.40 6.24
CA PRO A 5 48.54 -50.36 5.94
C PRO A 5 47.17 -50.68 6.57
N VAL A 6 46.69 -49.75 7.40
CA VAL A 6 45.34 -49.78 7.94
C VAL A 6 44.38 -49.33 6.84
N PHE A 7 43.57 -50.29 6.40
CA PHE A 7 42.49 -50.02 5.42
C PHE A 7 41.29 -49.39 6.19
N ILE A 8 41.13 -48.07 6.08
CA ILE A 8 39.98 -47.40 6.64
C ILE A 8 38.83 -47.54 5.63
N MET A 9 37.90 -48.44 5.92
CA MET A 9 36.63 -48.57 5.21
C MET A 9 35.72 -47.42 5.58
N THR A 10 35.65 -46.40 4.76
CA THR A 10 34.64 -45.34 4.89
C THR A 10 33.34 -45.82 4.24
N ALA A 11 32.37 -46.19 5.07
CA ALA A 11 31.01 -46.46 4.60
C ALA A 11 30.34 -45.16 4.18
N PRO A 12 29.66 -45.12 3.00
CA PRO A 12 28.88 -43.97 2.62
C PRO A 12 27.62 -43.90 3.45
N VAL A 13 27.50 -42.90 4.27
CA VAL A 13 26.23 -42.55 4.92
C VAL A 13 25.33 -41.98 3.84
N VAL A 14 24.42 -42.79 3.37
CA VAL A 14 23.32 -42.35 2.51
C VAL A 14 22.35 -41.57 3.39
N MET A 15 22.49 -40.23 3.41
CA MET A 15 21.48 -39.36 3.98
C MET A 15 20.25 -39.37 3.08
N LEU A 16 19.23 -40.07 3.51
CA LEU A 16 17.91 -40.05 2.92
C LEU A 16 17.26 -38.69 3.28
N VAL A 17 17.45 -37.70 2.42
CA VAL A 17 16.76 -36.41 2.58
C VAL A 17 15.31 -36.64 2.19
N ALA A 18 14.45 -36.84 3.20
CA ALA A 18 13.01 -36.83 2.99
C ALA A 18 12.61 -35.41 2.57
N SER A 19 12.40 -35.22 1.26
CA SER A 19 11.82 -34.02 0.72
C SER A 19 10.37 -33.93 1.18
N VAL A 20 10.14 -33.19 2.27
CA VAL A 20 8.80 -32.77 2.65
C VAL A 20 8.36 -31.75 1.60
N GLN A 21 7.64 -32.22 0.61
CA GLN A 21 6.93 -31.34 -0.31
C GLN A 21 5.77 -30.73 0.47
N PHE A 22 6.00 -29.50 0.93
CA PHE A 22 4.94 -28.65 1.44
C PHE A 22 4.05 -28.31 0.23
N ALA A 23 2.98 -29.07 0.05
CA ALA A 23 1.94 -28.70 -0.88
C ALA A 23 1.36 -27.39 -0.37
N ALA A 24 1.78 -26.28 -0.97
CA ALA A 24 1.11 -25.00 -0.82
C ALA A 24 -0.31 -25.21 -1.37
N SER A 25 -1.26 -25.45 -0.46
CA SER A 25 -2.67 -25.38 -0.79
C SER A 25 -2.95 -23.91 -1.12
N ASP A 26 -3.04 -23.60 -2.41
CA ASP A 26 -3.57 -22.32 -2.84
C ASP A 26 -4.93 -22.11 -2.15
N PRO A 27 -5.14 -20.97 -1.49
CA PRO A 27 -6.46 -20.65 -0.97
C PRO A 27 -7.44 -20.69 -2.16
N PRO A 28 -8.67 -21.20 -1.97
CA PRO A 28 -9.65 -21.25 -3.04
C PRO A 28 -9.78 -19.86 -3.64
N ALA A 29 -9.60 -19.74 -4.96
CA ALA A 29 -9.79 -18.51 -5.70
C ALA A 29 -11.15 -17.93 -5.26
N ARG A 30 -11.12 -16.72 -4.68
CA ARG A 30 -12.35 -15.99 -4.39
C ARG A 30 -13.13 -15.92 -5.70
N PRO A 31 -14.46 -16.11 -5.69
CA PRO A 31 -15.25 -15.86 -6.86
C PRO A 31 -14.80 -14.50 -7.42
N MET A 32 -14.36 -14.47 -8.67
CA MET A 32 -14.03 -13.23 -9.35
C MET A 32 -15.30 -12.40 -9.28
N ASP A 33 -15.28 -11.36 -8.46
CA ASP A 33 -16.32 -10.34 -8.52
C ASP A 33 -16.42 -9.93 -9.99
N PRO A 34 -17.64 -9.89 -10.56
CA PRO A 34 -17.80 -9.46 -11.93
C PRO A 34 -17.10 -8.11 -12.10
N PRO A 35 -16.43 -7.85 -13.25
CA PRO A 35 -15.78 -6.58 -13.47
C PRO A 35 -16.82 -5.48 -13.23
N VAL A 36 -16.60 -4.70 -12.17
CA VAL A 36 -17.45 -3.55 -11.85
C VAL A 36 -17.39 -2.64 -13.07
N PRO A 37 -18.49 -2.42 -13.79
CA PRO A 37 -18.47 -1.50 -14.91
C PRO A 37 -18.00 -0.14 -14.40
N PRO A 38 -17.26 0.64 -15.20
CA PRO A 38 -16.85 1.98 -14.79
C PRO A 38 -18.14 2.77 -14.48
N SER A 39 -18.36 3.00 -13.20
CA SER A 39 -19.57 3.66 -12.71
C SER A 39 -19.45 5.14 -13.05
N THR A 40 -19.98 5.50 -14.20
CA THR A 40 -20.11 6.88 -14.69
C THR A 40 -21.19 7.65 -13.93
N ASN A 41 -21.31 7.52 -12.63
CA ASN A 41 -22.14 8.40 -11.78
C ASN A 41 -22.04 7.95 -10.32
N ALA A 42 -20.94 8.27 -9.62
CA ALA A 42 -21.00 8.12 -8.18
C ALA A 42 -20.02 9.08 -7.46
N PRO A 43 -20.53 10.19 -6.95
CA PRO A 43 -19.77 10.99 -5.98
C PRO A 43 -19.36 10.18 -4.73
N VAL A 44 -20.10 9.12 -4.42
CA VAL A 44 -19.84 8.27 -3.23
C VAL A 44 -18.64 7.34 -3.39
N ALA A 45 -18.43 6.72 -4.56
CA ALA A 45 -17.31 5.83 -4.79
C ALA A 45 -15.95 6.58 -4.79
N VAL A 46 -15.96 7.79 -5.34
CA VAL A 46 -14.75 8.64 -5.39
C VAL A 46 -14.31 9.06 -3.98
N SER A 47 -15.24 9.29 -3.06
CA SER A 47 -14.93 9.67 -1.68
C SER A 47 -14.41 8.49 -0.85
N GLU A 48 -14.88 7.26 -1.07
CA GLU A 48 -14.34 6.07 -0.40
C GLU A 48 -12.92 5.75 -0.83
N ASP A 49 -12.63 5.82 -2.12
CA ASP A 49 -11.27 5.64 -2.63
C ASP A 49 -10.35 6.78 -2.17
N GLY A 50 -10.84 8.01 -2.14
CA GLY A 50 -10.14 9.15 -1.58
C GLY A 50 -9.80 8.96 -0.10
N ARG A 51 -10.74 8.44 0.69
CA ARG A 51 -10.51 8.14 2.11
C ARG A 51 -9.44 7.06 2.31
N LYS A 52 -9.47 5.99 1.51
CA LYS A 52 -8.45 4.94 1.58
C LYS A 52 -7.06 5.47 1.20
N LEU A 53 -6.99 6.31 0.18
CA LEU A 53 -5.76 6.98 -0.24
C LEU A 53 -5.25 7.92 0.85
N PHE A 54 -6.13 8.68 1.48
CA PHE A 54 -5.83 9.58 2.58
C PHE A 54 -5.23 8.82 3.77
N LEU A 55 -5.88 7.76 4.22
CA LEU A 55 -5.39 6.95 5.34
C LEU A 55 -4.00 6.37 5.10
N ARG A 56 -3.67 6.02 3.86
CA ARG A 56 -2.36 5.45 3.51
C ARG A 56 -1.25 6.49 3.36
N ASN A 57 -1.58 7.69 2.92
CA ASN A 57 -0.56 8.66 2.48
C ASN A 57 -0.54 9.95 3.28
N CYS A 58 -1.61 10.31 3.96
CA CYS A 58 -1.80 11.63 4.56
C CYS A 58 -2.05 11.57 6.07
N ALA A 59 -2.70 10.51 6.55
CA ALA A 59 -3.17 10.39 7.93
C ALA A 59 -2.05 10.42 8.97
N HIS A 60 -0.81 10.04 8.63
CA HIS A 60 0.33 10.09 9.55
C HIS A 60 0.72 11.51 9.97
N CYS A 61 0.31 12.53 9.20
CA CYS A 61 0.52 13.93 9.54
C CYS A 61 -0.78 14.67 9.86
N HIS A 62 -1.87 14.32 9.15
CA HIS A 62 -3.14 15.03 9.28
C HIS A 62 -4.16 14.36 10.22
N GLY A 63 -3.76 13.25 10.89
CA GLY A 63 -4.68 12.44 11.68
C GLY A 63 -5.58 11.55 10.82
N ALA A 64 -6.03 10.43 11.35
CA ALA A 64 -6.91 9.49 10.63
C ALA A 64 -8.32 10.06 10.37
N ASP A 65 -8.70 11.02 11.16
CA ASP A 65 -9.95 11.80 11.09
C ASP A 65 -9.77 13.14 10.37
N ALA A 66 -8.54 13.47 9.93
CA ALA A 66 -8.15 14.70 9.25
C ALA A 66 -8.25 15.99 10.11
N HIS A 67 -8.40 15.89 11.44
CA HIS A 67 -8.39 17.05 12.33
C HIS A 67 -6.99 17.61 12.63
N GLY A 68 -5.96 16.97 12.05
CA GLY A 68 -4.57 17.39 12.26
C GLY A 68 -3.88 16.59 13.36
N ASP A 69 -2.55 16.49 13.22
CA ASP A 69 -1.62 15.95 14.20
C ASP A 69 -0.32 16.75 14.04
N ASP A 70 0.67 16.26 13.32
CA ASP A 70 1.85 17.07 12.89
C ASP A 70 1.48 18.09 11.80
N GLY A 71 0.44 17.84 11.03
CA GLY A 71 -0.10 18.71 9.99
C GLY A 71 -1.38 19.41 10.43
N PRO A 72 -1.84 20.42 9.69
CA PRO A 72 -3.05 21.17 10.02
C PRO A 72 -4.32 20.36 9.82
N ASP A 73 -5.40 20.77 10.49
CA ASP A 73 -6.76 20.33 10.24
C ASP A 73 -7.17 20.60 8.79
N LEU A 74 -7.85 19.63 8.18
CA LEU A 74 -8.29 19.69 6.79
C LEU A 74 -9.80 19.92 6.65
N HIS A 75 -10.53 20.10 7.77
CA HIS A 75 -11.95 20.42 7.74
C HIS A 75 -12.17 21.87 7.36
N ASP A 76 -13.25 22.14 6.67
CA ASP A 76 -13.71 23.48 6.31
C ASP A 76 -12.62 24.40 5.74
N LEU A 77 -11.67 23.85 4.94
CA LEU A 77 -10.53 24.59 4.41
C LEU A 77 -10.92 25.82 3.56
N GLY A 78 -12.12 25.82 2.96
CA GLY A 78 -12.54 26.87 2.03
C GLY A 78 -11.69 26.97 0.75
N TRP A 79 -10.89 25.95 0.45
CA TRP A 79 -10.02 25.90 -0.73
C TRP A 79 -10.78 25.32 -1.92
N THR A 80 -10.40 25.77 -3.12
CA THR A 80 -10.89 25.17 -4.36
C THR A 80 -10.20 23.84 -4.63
N ASP A 81 -10.80 23.00 -5.49
CA ASP A 81 -10.24 21.73 -5.92
C ASP A 81 -8.83 21.88 -6.49
N ASP A 82 -8.59 22.92 -7.29
CA ASP A 82 -7.29 23.21 -7.88
C ASP A 82 -6.24 23.58 -6.82
N GLN A 83 -6.63 24.29 -5.78
CA GLN A 83 -5.74 24.64 -4.68
C GLN A 83 -5.34 23.39 -3.88
N ILE A 84 -6.29 22.52 -3.58
CA ILE A 84 -6.04 21.25 -2.91
C ILE A 84 -5.16 20.35 -3.78
N ALA A 85 -5.53 20.15 -5.04
CA ALA A 85 -4.77 19.35 -5.99
C ALA A 85 -3.33 19.86 -6.18
N SER A 86 -3.16 21.19 -6.26
CA SER A 86 -1.85 21.83 -6.35
C SER A 86 -1.01 21.58 -5.09
N ARG A 87 -1.62 21.68 -3.91
CA ARG A 87 -0.96 21.41 -2.63
C ARG A 87 -0.51 19.95 -2.54
N ILE A 88 -1.36 18.99 -2.90
CA ILE A 88 -1.02 17.57 -2.91
C ILE A 88 0.15 17.32 -3.87
N ARG A 89 0.09 17.84 -5.10
CA ARG A 89 1.17 17.66 -6.09
C ARG A 89 2.48 18.27 -5.64
N LYS A 90 2.48 19.52 -5.20
CA LYS A 90 3.71 20.27 -4.91
C LYS A 90 4.23 20.07 -3.49
N GLY A 91 3.35 19.72 -2.56
CA GLY A 91 3.66 19.71 -1.15
C GLY A 91 3.92 21.12 -0.60
N LYS A 92 4.62 21.19 0.51
CA LYS A 92 5.11 22.43 1.14
C LYS A 92 6.49 22.16 1.73
N ALA A 93 7.49 22.91 1.27
CA ALA A 93 8.88 22.70 1.67
C ALA A 93 9.02 22.63 3.20
N GLY A 94 9.68 21.58 3.68
CA GLY A 94 9.92 21.33 5.11
C GLY A 94 8.68 20.92 5.93
N GLN A 95 7.47 20.87 5.35
CA GLN A 95 6.23 20.57 6.08
C GLN A 95 5.38 19.47 5.44
N MET A 96 5.28 19.42 4.14
CA MET A 96 4.47 18.44 3.43
C MET A 96 5.19 17.89 2.20
N THR A 97 5.31 16.59 2.11
CA THR A 97 5.93 15.92 0.97
C THR A 97 5.15 16.16 -0.32
N SER A 98 5.86 16.30 -1.45
CA SER A 98 5.27 16.30 -2.80
C SER A 98 4.80 14.90 -3.21
N PHE A 99 3.62 14.82 -3.79
CA PHE A 99 3.03 13.56 -4.29
C PHE A 99 2.94 13.49 -5.82
N ALA A 100 3.45 14.47 -6.56
CA ALA A 100 3.38 14.51 -8.03
C ALA A 100 3.97 13.26 -8.72
N GLY A 101 4.97 12.60 -8.13
CA GLY A 101 5.56 11.37 -8.66
C GLY A 101 5.12 10.09 -7.95
N LYS A 102 4.23 10.19 -6.97
CA LYS A 102 3.79 9.06 -6.12
C LYS A 102 2.34 8.67 -6.37
N LEU A 103 1.51 9.62 -6.74
CA LEU A 103 0.08 9.43 -6.98
C LEU A 103 -0.24 9.78 -8.43
N LYS A 104 -1.16 9.01 -9.01
CA LYS A 104 -1.69 9.27 -10.33
C LYS A 104 -2.66 10.45 -10.31
N PRO A 105 -2.92 11.11 -11.44
CA PRO A 105 -3.87 12.22 -11.50
C PRO A 105 -5.25 11.89 -10.94
N GLU A 106 -5.79 10.70 -11.25
CA GLU A 106 -7.08 10.23 -10.76
C GLU A 106 -7.11 10.00 -9.25
N GLU A 107 -6.00 9.53 -8.66
CA GLU A 107 -5.86 9.36 -7.21
C GLU A 107 -5.83 10.71 -6.50
N ILE A 108 -5.21 11.72 -7.12
CA ILE A 108 -5.22 13.09 -6.62
C ILE A 108 -6.63 13.66 -6.66
N GLN A 109 -7.40 13.41 -7.73
CA GLN A 109 -8.79 13.84 -7.82
C GLN A 109 -9.68 13.17 -6.74
N ALA A 110 -9.47 11.88 -6.49
CA ALA A 110 -10.18 11.18 -5.42
C ALA A 110 -9.85 11.78 -4.04
N LEU A 111 -8.58 12.12 -3.78
CA LEU A 111 -8.16 12.81 -2.55
C LEU A 111 -8.79 14.20 -2.42
N VAL A 112 -8.85 14.97 -3.51
CA VAL A 112 -9.50 16.28 -3.55
C VAL A 112 -10.97 16.17 -3.16
N ALA A 113 -11.70 15.23 -3.78
CA ALA A 113 -13.11 14.99 -3.46
C ALA A 113 -13.31 14.58 -1.99
N TYR A 114 -12.42 13.75 -1.45
CA TYR A 114 -12.46 13.37 -0.04
C TYR A 114 -12.24 14.58 0.88
N VAL A 115 -11.19 15.37 0.65
CA VAL A 115 -10.89 16.57 1.47
C VAL A 115 -12.02 17.58 1.38
N GLN A 116 -12.63 17.79 0.22
CA GLN A 116 -13.81 18.66 0.07
C GLN A 116 -15.05 18.16 0.82
N SER A 117 -15.13 16.87 1.10
CA SER A 117 -16.21 16.27 1.87
C SER A 117 -16.08 16.46 3.40
N LEU A 118 -14.91 16.87 3.87
CA LEU A 118 -14.64 17.12 5.29
C LEU A 118 -15.28 18.45 5.72
N LYS A 119 -16.29 18.39 6.56
CA LYS A 119 -17.08 19.52 7.08
C LYS A 119 -17.11 19.49 8.58
#